data_62a8afa67513359b57b76e544b9a7120
#
_entry.id   62a8afa67513359b57b76e544b9a7120
#
_cell.length_a   1.000
_cell.length_b   1.000
_cell.length_c   1.000
_cell.angle_alpha   90.00
_cell.angle_beta   90.00
_cell.angle_gamma   90.00
#
_symmetry.space_group_name_H-M   'P 1'
#
loop_
_entity.id
_entity.type
_entity.pdbx_description
1 polymer ?
#
loop_
_entity_poly.entity_id
_entity_poly.type
_entity_poly.pdbx_seq_one_letter_code
_entity_poly.pdbx_strand_id
1 'polypeptide(L)'
;MAQKVDYAALKKGGYMRQKQKGYGSLRLAVVGGNLTAENIKTVAEVAEKYGRGYVHMTSRQGIEIPFIKVEELAEVKEALAKGGVGTGVCGPRVRTVTACQGSEVCPSGCIDTYTLAKDLDERYFGRELPHKFKFGVTGCQNNCLKAEENDVGIKGGMNIEYKEDDCISCGVCVKACRQDALKMVDGKIELDAQKCNHCGRCVKSCPVDAWKGTPGYICLLYTSDAADD
;
A
#
# COMPACT_ATOMS: atom_id res chain seq x y z
N MET A 1 43.33 12.83 -6.41
CA MET A 1 42.85 11.93 -5.33
C MET A 1 41.39 11.59 -5.59
N ALA A 2 41.03 10.34 -5.79
CA ALA A 2 39.64 9.96 -5.99
C ALA A 2 38.84 10.28 -4.72
N GLN A 3 37.83 11.11 -4.85
CA GLN A 3 36.96 11.51 -3.75
C GLN A 3 36.29 10.24 -3.16
N LYS A 4 36.47 10.02 -1.86
CA LYS A 4 35.92 8.84 -1.19
C LYS A 4 34.41 8.92 -1.21
N VAL A 5 33.75 8.01 -1.93
CA VAL A 5 32.28 7.97 -2.06
C VAL A 5 31.63 7.66 -0.71
N ASP A 6 30.77 8.54 -0.24
CA ASP A 6 29.96 8.33 0.98
C ASP A 6 28.69 7.52 0.64
N TYR A 7 28.83 6.21 0.68
CA TYR A 7 27.68 5.30 0.46
C TYR A 7 26.60 5.39 1.54
N ALA A 8 26.90 5.90 2.75
CA ALA A 8 25.90 6.07 3.78
C ALA A 8 24.95 7.23 3.43
N ALA A 9 25.51 8.35 2.96
CA ALA A 9 24.70 9.46 2.44
C ALA A 9 23.90 9.07 1.19
N LEU A 10 24.52 8.37 0.24
CA LEU A 10 23.84 7.90 -0.98
C LEU A 10 22.67 6.95 -0.67
N LYS A 11 22.84 6.08 0.33
CA LYS A 11 21.79 5.15 0.79
C LYS A 11 20.56 5.89 1.31
N LYS A 12 20.72 7.00 2.00
CA LYS A 12 19.58 7.83 2.46
C LYS A 12 18.69 8.30 1.31
N GLY A 13 19.28 8.58 0.15
CA GLY A 13 18.60 8.98 -1.09
C GLY A 13 18.21 7.80 -2.02
N GLY A 14 18.11 6.58 -1.50
CA GLY A 14 17.65 5.42 -2.25
C GLY A 14 18.70 4.70 -3.11
N TYR A 15 19.97 5.16 -3.10
CA TYR A 15 21.02 4.49 -3.87
C TYR A 15 21.71 3.42 -3.01
N MET A 16 21.49 2.17 -3.36
CA MET A 16 21.99 1.01 -2.63
C MET A 16 23.27 0.49 -3.26
N ARG A 17 24.34 0.38 -2.45
CA ARG A 17 25.58 -0.25 -2.89
C ARG A 17 25.31 -1.69 -3.31
N GLN A 18 25.86 -2.10 -4.47
CA GLN A 18 25.79 -3.48 -4.92
C GLN A 18 27.19 -4.16 -4.89
N LYS A 19 27.27 -5.42 -5.31
CA LYS A 19 28.51 -6.24 -5.29
C LYS A 19 29.63 -5.62 -6.15
N GLN A 20 29.28 -5.06 -7.31
CA GLN A 20 30.24 -4.47 -8.22
C GLN A 20 30.69 -3.10 -7.72
N LYS A 21 32.02 -2.87 -7.68
CA LYS A 21 32.58 -1.58 -7.24
C LYS A 21 32.19 -0.49 -8.24
N GLY A 22 31.84 0.71 -7.70
CA GLY A 22 31.44 1.86 -8.51
C GLY A 22 29.98 1.84 -8.98
N TYR A 23 29.25 0.76 -8.75
CA TYR A 23 27.85 0.60 -9.13
C TYR A 23 26.92 0.51 -7.90
N GLY A 24 25.68 0.87 -8.10
CA GLY A 24 24.61 0.68 -7.14
C GLY A 24 23.25 0.47 -7.81
N SER A 25 22.28 0.14 -7.00
CA SER A 25 20.88 0.03 -7.40
C SER A 25 20.13 1.26 -6.89
N LEU A 26 19.46 1.98 -7.78
CA LEU A 26 18.64 3.13 -7.42
C LEU A 26 17.20 2.70 -7.21
N ARG A 27 16.71 2.90 -5.99
CA ARG A 27 15.31 2.64 -5.62
C ARG A 27 14.44 3.83 -5.98
N LEU A 28 13.30 3.58 -6.63
CA LEU A 28 12.31 4.58 -7.00
C LEU A 28 11.19 4.67 -5.95
N ALA A 29 10.59 5.85 -5.83
CA ALA A 29 9.40 6.08 -5.02
C ALA A 29 8.17 5.72 -5.87
N VAL A 30 7.51 4.61 -5.52
CA VAL A 30 6.30 4.13 -6.20
C VAL A 30 5.20 4.01 -5.16
N VAL A 31 4.36 5.05 -5.06
CA VAL A 31 3.30 5.10 -4.05
C VAL A 31 2.18 4.14 -4.42
N GLY A 32 1.81 3.26 -3.49
CA GLY A 32 0.75 2.28 -3.68
C GLY A 32 0.96 1.33 -4.87
N GLY A 33 2.18 1.20 -5.39
CA GLY A 33 2.46 0.38 -6.57
C GLY A 33 1.97 0.99 -7.89
N ASN A 34 1.54 2.24 -7.90
CA ASN A 34 0.97 2.90 -9.08
C ASN A 34 2.01 3.74 -9.82
N LEU A 35 2.08 3.55 -11.13
CA LEU A 35 2.85 4.35 -12.08
C LEU A 35 1.99 4.60 -13.31
N THR A 36 2.09 5.79 -13.87
CA THR A 36 1.49 6.09 -15.17
C THR A 36 2.28 5.42 -16.29
N ALA A 37 1.68 5.28 -17.47
CA ALA A 37 2.38 4.77 -18.64
C ALA A 37 3.62 5.64 -19.00
N GLU A 38 3.55 6.95 -18.78
CA GLU A 38 4.66 7.88 -19.00
C GLU A 38 5.81 7.66 -18.00
N ASN A 39 5.47 7.46 -16.69
CA ASN A 39 6.49 7.10 -15.71
C ASN A 39 7.21 5.80 -16.09
N ILE A 40 6.46 4.79 -16.56
CA ILE A 40 7.03 3.50 -16.97
C ILE A 40 7.99 3.67 -18.16
N LYS A 41 7.64 4.47 -19.15
CA LYS A 41 8.52 4.79 -20.29
C LYS A 41 9.82 5.45 -19.83
N THR A 42 9.72 6.47 -18.98
CA THR A 42 10.89 7.15 -18.40
C THR A 42 11.78 6.18 -17.65
N VAL A 43 11.20 5.29 -16.83
CA VAL A 43 11.95 4.28 -16.09
C VAL A 43 12.67 3.31 -17.05
N ALA A 44 12.00 2.89 -18.13
CA ALA A 44 12.59 2.01 -19.14
C ALA A 44 13.77 2.68 -19.85
N GLU A 45 13.60 3.93 -20.33
CA GLU A 45 14.66 4.71 -20.98
C GLU A 45 15.89 4.91 -20.09
N VAL A 46 15.67 5.22 -18.80
CA VAL A 46 16.74 5.36 -17.82
C VAL A 46 17.44 4.02 -17.57
N ALA A 47 16.68 2.92 -17.46
CA ALA A 47 17.24 1.59 -17.28
C ALA A 47 18.08 1.14 -18.48
N GLU A 48 17.66 1.48 -19.71
CA GLU A 48 18.41 1.19 -20.93
C GLU A 48 19.69 2.04 -21.02
N LYS A 49 19.59 3.34 -20.77
CA LYS A 49 20.71 4.25 -20.93
C LYS A 49 21.79 4.12 -19.85
N TYR A 50 21.39 4.01 -18.57
CA TYR A 50 22.30 4.07 -17.43
C TYR A 50 22.45 2.76 -16.67
N GLY A 51 21.51 1.82 -16.85
CA GLY A 51 21.51 0.50 -16.24
C GLY A 51 21.99 -0.58 -17.20
N ARG A 52 21.30 -1.72 -17.18
CA ARG A 52 21.53 -2.83 -18.10
C ARG A 52 20.26 -3.26 -18.84
N GLY A 53 19.37 -2.32 -19.11
CA GLY A 53 18.14 -2.55 -19.86
C GLY A 53 17.06 -3.33 -19.08
N TYR A 54 17.15 -3.41 -17.76
CA TYR A 54 16.11 -4.02 -16.95
C TYR A 54 15.92 -3.34 -15.61
N VAL A 55 14.78 -3.57 -14.98
CA VAL A 55 14.44 -3.13 -13.64
C VAL A 55 14.13 -4.33 -12.75
N HIS A 56 14.28 -4.15 -11.43
CA HIS A 56 13.88 -5.13 -10.43
C HIS A 56 12.64 -4.65 -9.67
N MET A 57 11.58 -5.45 -9.68
CA MET A 57 10.37 -5.19 -8.90
C MET A 57 10.59 -5.68 -7.47
N THR A 58 10.38 -4.79 -6.48
CA THR A 58 10.60 -5.14 -5.08
C THR A 58 9.34 -5.70 -4.41
N SER A 59 9.51 -6.44 -3.32
CA SER A 59 8.39 -6.97 -2.52
C SER A 59 7.47 -5.89 -1.94
N ARG A 60 7.93 -4.64 -1.86
CA ARG A 60 7.15 -3.48 -1.41
C ARG A 60 6.63 -2.62 -2.55
N GLN A 61 6.23 -3.24 -3.66
CA GLN A 61 5.64 -2.54 -4.83
C GLN A 61 6.54 -1.45 -5.43
N GLY A 62 7.81 -1.43 -5.09
CA GLY A 62 8.77 -0.46 -5.62
C GLY A 62 9.53 -1.01 -6.82
N ILE A 63 10.27 -0.13 -7.48
CA ILE A 63 11.18 -0.45 -8.57
C ILE A 63 12.60 -0.09 -8.16
N GLU A 64 13.57 -0.90 -8.55
CA GLU A 64 14.99 -0.61 -8.48
C GLU A 64 15.60 -0.71 -9.87
N ILE A 65 16.45 0.27 -10.22
CA ILE A 65 17.28 0.22 -11.42
C ILE A 65 18.69 -0.17 -10.97
N PRO A 66 19.14 -1.39 -11.22
CA PRO A 66 20.49 -1.83 -10.84
C PRO A 66 21.55 -1.35 -11.86
N PHE A 67 22.81 -1.45 -11.44
CA PHE A 67 24.00 -1.11 -12.24
C PHE A 67 24.15 0.37 -12.62
N ILE A 68 23.52 1.27 -11.89
CA ILE A 68 23.78 2.70 -12.03
C ILE A 68 25.18 3.02 -11.50
N LYS A 69 26.01 3.70 -12.28
CA LYS A 69 27.31 4.20 -11.79
C LYS A 69 27.13 5.37 -10.82
N VAL A 70 27.99 5.43 -9.81
CA VAL A 70 27.95 6.51 -8.79
C VAL A 70 28.08 7.88 -9.44
N GLU A 71 28.97 8.01 -10.43
CA GLU A 71 29.25 9.25 -11.16
C GLU A 71 28.06 9.74 -12.01
N GLU A 72 27.21 8.83 -12.50
CA GLU A 72 26.04 9.12 -13.34
C GLU A 72 24.78 9.39 -12.49
N LEU A 73 24.82 9.19 -11.18
CA LEU A 73 23.65 9.24 -10.31
C LEU A 73 22.88 10.57 -10.36
N ALA A 74 23.59 11.70 -10.53
CA ALA A 74 22.95 13.02 -10.60
C ALA A 74 22.12 13.14 -11.87
N GLU A 75 22.68 12.75 -13.02
CA GLU A 75 22.00 12.74 -14.33
C GLU A 75 20.79 11.79 -14.34
N VAL A 76 20.96 10.62 -13.73
CA VAL A 76 19.86 9.62 -13.59
C VAL A 76 18.70 10.20 -12.81
N LYS A 77 18.96 10.86 -11.67
CA LYS A 77 17.93 11.51 -10.87
C LYS A 77 17.22 12.62 -11.62
N GLU A 78 17.96 13.42 -12.37
CA GLU A 78 17.38 14.49 -13.20
C GLU A 78 16.50 13.91 -14.32
N ALA A 79 16.95 12.87 -15.01
CA ALA A 79 16.19 12.20 -16.05
C ALA A 79 14.88 11.60 -15.50
N LEU A 80 14.92 10.95 -14.36
CA LEU A 80 13.73 10.41 -13.67
C LEU A 80 12.77 11.54 -13.26
N ALA A 81 13.28 12.62 -12.68
CA ALA A 81 12.47 13.75 -12.23
C ALA A 81 11.73 14.45 -13.39
N LYS A 82 12.35 14.56 -14.56
CA LYS A 82 11.71 15.09 -15.80
C LYS A 82 10.50 14.25 -16.21
N GLY A 83 10.53 12.96 -16.00
CA GLY A 83 9.40 12.05 -16.24
C GLY A 83 8.47 11.86 -15.03
N GLY A 84 8.57 12.70 -14.00
CA GLY A 84 7.72 12.65 -12.82
C GLY A 84 7.98 11.47 -11.89
N VAL A 85 9.17 10.85 -11.95
CA VAL A 85 9.55 9.71 -11.12
C VAL A 85 10.53 10.13 -10.03
N GLY A 86 10.12 10.01 -8.78
CA GLY A 86 10.94 10.30 -7.62
C GLY A 86 11.85 9.13 -7.22
N THR A 87 12.92 9.44 -6.48
CA THR A 87 13.76 8.41 -5.87
C THR A 87 13.24 8.03 -4.48
N GLY A 88 13.32 6.75 -4.15
CA GLY A 88 12.97 6.24 -2.84
C GLY A 88 14.00 6.62 -1.76
N VAL A 89 13.69 6.26 -0.54
CA VAL A 89 14.58 6.47 0.61
C VAL A 89 14.93 5.16 1.30
N CYS A 90 16.07 5.14 1.98
CA CYS A 90 16.50 4.02 2.82
C CYS A 90 17.07 4.52 4.16
N GLY A 91 17.32 3.59 5.09
CA GLY A 91 17.78 3.93 6.44
C GLY A 91 16.63 4.24 7.40
N PRO A 92 16.88 4.97 8.50
CA PRO A 92 15.91 5.27 9.55
C PRO A 92 14.97 6.41 9.11
N ARG A 93 14.06 6.09 8.20
CA ARG A 93 13.12 7.04 7.59
C ARG A 93 11.79 6.37 7.28
N VAL A 94 10.76 7.19 7.15
CA VAL A 94 9.47 6.76 6.61
C VAL A 94 9.63 6.36 5.15
N ARG A 95 9.22 5.12 4.84
CA ARG A 95 9.28 4.53 3.50
C ARG A 95 8.07 4.92 2.68
N THR A 96 8.20 4.81 1.35
CA THR A 96 7.07 4.92 0.42
C THR A 96 5.93 4.01 0.88
N VAL A 97 4.71 4.53 0.88
CA VAL A 97 3.51 3.82 1.32
C VAL A 97 3.13 2.74 0.31
N THR A 98 2.84 1.55 0.80
CA THR A 98 2.31 0.46 -0.03
C THR A 98 0.79 0.38 0.09
N ALA A 99 0.09 0.10 -1.02
CA ALA A 99 -1.36 -0.01 -1.04
C ALA A 99 -1.84 -1.08 -2.02
N CYS A 100 -2.96 -1.72 -1.75
CA CYS A 100 -3.64 -2.54 -2.74
C CYS A 100 -4.50 -1.67 -3.66
N GLN A 101 -5.13 -2.25 -4.69
CA GLN A 101 -5.93 -1.52 -5.68
C GLN A 101 -7.19 -0.82 -5.11
N GLY A 102 -7.66 -1.23 -3.91
CA GLY A 102 -8.80 -0.58 -3.25
C GLY A 102 -10.12 -0.62 -4.00
N SER A 103 -11.05 0.26 -3.61
CA SER A 103 -12.41 0.32 -4.15
C SER A 103 -12.49 0.76 -5.60
N GLU A 104 -11.47 1.44 -6.13
CA GLU A 104 -11.44 1.89 -7.53
C GLU A 104 -11.40 0.73 -8.53
N VAL A 105 -10.79 -0.40 -8.14
CA VAL A 105 -10.58 -1.54 -9.04
C VAL A 105 -11.14 -2.85 -8.47
N CYS A 106 -10.99 -3.07 -7.16
CA CYS A 106 -11.31 -4.34 -6.54
C CYS A 106 -12.77 -4.40 -6.09
N PRO A 107 -13.58 -5.41 -6.52
CA PRO A 107 -14.97 -5.52 -6.10
C PRO A 107 -15.15 -5.75 -4.59
N SER A 108 -14.11 -6.24 -3.91
CA SER A 108 -14.10 -6.38 -2.44
C SER A 108 -13.68 -5.11 -1.71
N GLY A 109 -13.13 -4.11 -2.41
CA GLY A 109 -12.66 -2.86 -1.80
C GLY A 109 -13.77 -2.10 -1.08
N CYS A 110 -13.47 -1.60 0.10
CA CYS A 110 -14.36 -0.76 0.90
C CYS A 110 -13.91 0.71 0.90
N ILE A 111 -12.62 0.96 0.67
CA ILE A 111 -12.01 2.29 0.69
C ILE A 111 -11.14 2.53 -0.55
N ASP A 112 -10.97 3.78 -0.91
CA ASP A 112 -9.95 4.23 -1.85
C ASP A 112 -8.58 4.21 -1.16
N THR A 113 -7.79 3.21 -1.52
CA THR A 113 -6.48 2.97 -0.93
C THR A 113 -5.40 3.85 -1.54
N TYR A 114 -5.56 4.22 -2.81
CA TYR A 114 -4.53 5.00 -3.52
C TYR A 114 -4.51 6.44 -3.04
N THR A 115 -5.66 7.09 -2.97
CA THR A 115 -5.78 8.45 -2.43
C THR A 115 -5.24 8.51 -0.99
N LEU A 116 -5.63 7.56 -0.14
CA LEU A 116 -5.11 7.50 1.22
C LEU A 116 -3.60 7.28 1.28
N ALA A 117 -3.06 6.37 0.44
CA ALA A 117 -1.62 6.12 0.38
C ALA A 117 -0.85 7.36 -0.08
N LYS A 118 -1.40 8.10 -1.04
CA LYS A 118 -0.82 9.34 -1.54
C LYS A 118 -0.80 10.43 -0.47
N ASP A 119 -1.90 10.63 0.23
CA ASP A 119 -1.99 11.60 1.34
C ASP A 119 -0.98 11.29 2.46
N LEU A 120 -0.82 10.01 2.80
CA LEU A 120 0.15 9.56 3.80
C LEU A 120 1.59 9.75 3.31
N ASP A 121 1.86 9.43 2.06
CA ASP A 121 3.19 9.57 1.47
C ASP A 121 3.59 11.06 1.38
N GLU A 122 2.73 11.93 0.90
CA GLU A 122 2.96 13.38 0.83
C GLU A 122 3.25 13.99 2.22
N ARG A 123 2.60 13.50 3.26
CA ARG A 123 2.79 14.00 4.64
C ARG A 123 4.03 13.47 5.33
N TYR A 124 4.40 12.22 5.09
CA TYR A 124 5.36 11.50 5.94
C TYR A 124 6.59 10.97 5.20
N PHE A 125 6.55 10.79 3.89
CA PHE A 125 7.66 10.21 3.13
C PHE A 125 9.00 10.89 3.44
N GLY A 126 10.01 10.08 3.66
CA GLY A 126 11.38 10.56 3.86
C GLY A 126 11.67 11.20 5.21
N ARG A 127 10.69 11.40 6.10
CA ARG A 127 10.94 11.93 7.45
C ARG A 127 11.94 11.05 8.19
N GLU A 128 12.90 11.67 8.85
CA GLU A 128 13.89 10.97 9.68
C GLU A 128 13.24 10.51 10.99
N LEU A 129 13.54 9.28 11.36
CA LEU A 129 13.06 8.61 12.57
C LEU A 129 14.23 7.81 13.16
N PRO A 130 14.18 7.38 14.43
CA PRO A 130 15.20 6.50 15.01
C PRO A 130 15.39 5.20 14.22
N HIS A 131 14.30 4.65 13.68
CA HIS A 131 14.25 3.41 12.89
C HIS A 131 13.49 3.59 11.58
N LYS A 132 13.57 2.59 10.68
CA LYS A 132 12.74 2.53 9.47
C LYS A 132 11.26 2.46 9.88
N PHE A 133 10.42 3.14 9.13
CA PHE A 133 8.98 3.14 9.37
C PHE A 133 8.18 2.92 8.08
N LYS A 134 7.15 2.11 8.14
CA LYS A 134 6.38 1.65 6.98
C LYS A 134 4.89 1.81 7.24
N PHE A 135 4.19 2.31 6.23
CA PHE A 135 2.74 2.27 6.13
C PHE A 135 2.33 1.20 5.11
N GLY A 136 1.23 0.51 5.39
CA GLY A 136 0.58 -0.40 4.45
C GLY A 136 -0.93 -0.20 4.48
N VAL A 137 -1.55 0.00 3.30
CA VAL A 137 -2.98 0.27 3.15
C VAL A 137 -3.64 -0.82 2.34
N THR A 138 -4.62 -1.52 2.92
CA THR A 138 -5.43 -2.52 2.22
C THR A 138 -6.91 -2.13 2.20
N GLY A 139 -7.58 -2.37 1.08
CA GLY A 139 -8.93 -1.86 0.82
C GLY A 139 -10.05 -2.61 1.51
N CYS A 140 -9.81 -3.80 2.09
CA CYS A 140 -10.84 -4.62 2.71
C CYS A 140 -10.25 -5.68 3.65
N GLN A 141 -11.13 -6.46 4.28
CA GLN A 141 -10.75 -7.51 5.24
C GLN A 141 -10.07 -8.73 4.62
N ASN A 142 -10.04 -8.88 3.27
CA ASN A 142 -9.22 -9.92 2.64
C ASN A 142 -7.72 -9.71 2.83
N ASN A 143 -7.31 -8.46 3.09
CA ASN A 143 -5.97 -8.09 3.53
C ASN A 143 -4.83 -8.62 2.63
N CYS A 144 -5.01 -8.57 1.31
CA CYS A 144 -4.05 -9.12 0.33
C CYS A 144 -2.65 -8.50 0.43
N LEU A 145 -2.54 -7.28 0.95
CA LEU A 145 -1.27 -6.58 1.16
C LEU A 145 -0.60 -6.93 2.49
N LYS A 146 -1.32 -7.62 3.40
CA LYS A 146 -0.86 -7.91 4.77
C LYS A 146 -0.48 -6.63 5.52
N ALA A 147 -1.48 -5.77 5.74
CA ALA A 147 -1.29 -4.48 6.37
C ALA A 147 -0.58 -4.57 7.74
N GLU A 148 -0.82 -5.63 8.51
CA GLU A 148 -0.20 -5.93 9.79
C GLU A 148 1.32 -6.18 9.76
N GLU A 149 1.91 -6.44 8.59
CA GLU A 149 3.37 -6.56 8.44
C GLU A 149 4.08 -5.19 8.33
N ASN A 150 3.33 -4.10 8.50
CA ASN A 150 3.86 -2.74 8.49
C ASN A 150 3.76 -2.13 9.89
N ASP A 151 4.58 -1.12 10.17
CA ASP A 151 4.56 -0.43 11.47
C ASP A 151 3.20 0.23 11.73
N VAL A 152 2.56 0.75 10.67
CA VAL A 152 1.13 1.12 10.66
C VAL A 152 0.44 0.42 9.50
N GLY A 153 -0.53 -0.42 9.83
CA GLY A 153 -1.41 -1.08 8.88
C GLY A 153 -2.81 -0.46 8.90
N ILE A 154 -3.34 -0.11 7.72
CA ILE A 154 -4.70 0.42 7.59
C ILE A 154 -5.49 -0.55 6.72
N LYS A 155 -6.60 -1.06 7.27
CA LYS A 155 -7.53 -1.95 6.55
C LYS A 155 -8.85 -1.23 6.33
N GLY A 156 -9.34 -1.27 5.10
CA GLY A 156 -10.69 -0.82 4.79
C GLY A 156 -11.74 -1.74 5.40
N GLY A 157 -12.78 -1.14 5.89
CA GLY A 157 -13.97 -1.82 6.38
C GLY A 157 -15.21 -1.01 6.05
N MET A 158 -16.35 -1.51 6.49
CA MET A 158 -17.64 -0.87 6.28
C MET A 158 -18.43 -0.93 7.58
N ASN A 159 -18.80 0.24 8.09
CA ASN A 159 -19.77 0.31 9.16
C ASN A 159 -21.15 0.04 8.56
N ILE A 160 -21.84 -0.96 9.06
CA ILE A 160 -23.09 -1.46 8.50
C ILE A 160 -24.28 -1.10 9.39
N GLU A 161 -25.38 -0.69 8.76
CA GLU A 161 -26.64 -0.37 9.40
C GLU A 161 -27.74 -1.18 8.69
N TYR A 162 -28.54 -1.90 9.48
CA TYR A 162 -29.66 -2.69 8.96
C TYR A 162 -30.96 -1.93 9.12
N LYS A 163 -31.74 -1.84 8.05
CA LYS A 163 -33.09 -1.27 8.00
C LYS A 163 -34.11 -2.39 7.83
N GLU A 164 -34.74 -2.77 8.93
CA GLU A 164 -35.70 -3.87 8.95
C GLU A 164 -36.92 -3.61 8.02
N ASP A 165 -37.42 -2.38 7.99
CA ASP A 165 -38.55 -1.98 7.19
C ASP A 165 -38.35 -2.15 5.66
N ASP A 166 -37.10 -2.04 5.21
CA ASP A 166 -36.73 -2.21 3.79
C ASP A 166 -36.44 -3.68 3.43
N CYS A 167 -36.46 -4.60 4.41
CA CYS A 167 -36.04 -6.00 4.21
C CYS A 167 -37.19 -6.89 3.74
N ILE A 168 -36.97 -7.65 2.67
CA ILE A 168 -37.89 -8.66 2.12
C ILE A 168 -37.62 -10.08 2.64
N SER A 169 -36.81 -10.27 3.65
CA SER A 169 -36.47 -11.55 4.27
C SER A 169 -35.93 -12.64 3.31
N CYS A 170 -35.24 -12.23 2.25
CA CYS A 170 -34.76 -13.15 1.21
C CYS A 170 -33.55 -14.02 1.62
N GLY A 171 -32.87 -13.69 2.72
CA GLY A 171 -31.73 -14.45 3.25
C GLY A 171 -30.42 -14.37 2.44
N VAL A 172 -30.34 -13.55 1.38
CA VAL A 172 -29.13 -13.43 0.54
C VAL A 172 -27.94 -12.93 1.34
N CYS A 173 -28.14 -11.96 2.24
CA CYS A 173 -27.08 -11.42 3.11
C CYS A 173 -26.55 -12.48 4.10
N VAL A 174 -27.40 -13.36 4.60
CA VAL A 174 -26.99 -14.47 5.48
C VAL A 174 -26.07 -15.42 4.73
N LYS A 175 -26.47 -15.84 3.49
CA LYS A 175 -25.63 -16.70 2.64
C LYS A 175 -24.29 -16.04 2.23
N ALA A 176 -24.28 -14.72 2.08
CA ALA A 176 -23.08 -13.96 1.71
C ALA A 176 -22.12 -13.77 2.88
N CYS A 177 -22.58 -13.93 4.12
CA CYS A 177 -21.78 -13.74 5.32
C CYS A 177 -20.83 -14.92 5.53
N ARG A 178 -19.52 -14.67 5.37
CA ARG A 178 -18.48 -15.70 5.60
C ARG A 178 -18.04 -15.81 7.08
N GLN A 179 -18.58 -14.96 7.94
CA GLN A 179 -18.26 -14.93 9.36
C GLN A 179 -19.38 -15.57 10.20
N ASP A 180 -20.44 -16.08 9.56
CA ASP A 180 -21.63 -16.56 10.25
C ASP A 180 -22.18 -15.55 11.27
N ALA A 181 -21.98 -14.26 10.98
CA ALA A 181 -22.42 -13.15 11.81
C ALA A 181 -23.89 -12.77 11.57
N LEU A 182 -24.54 -13.30 10.54
CA LEU A 182 -25.93 -13.01 10.21
C LEU A 182 -26.75 -14.29 10.29
N LYS A 183 -27.92 -14.19 10.93
CA LYS A 183 -28.90 -15.27 11.01
C LYS A 183 -30.29 -14.73 10.68
N MET A 184 -31.14 -15.62 10.18
CA MET A 184 -32.56 -15.33 10.03
C MET A 184 -33.32 -16.00 11.18
N VAL A 185 -34.02 -15.22 11.98
CA VAL A 185 -34.84 -15.65 13.10
C VAL A 185 -36.23 -15.03 12.94
N ASP A 186 -37.27 -15.84 12.87
CA ASP A 186 -38.64 -15.41 12.70
C ASP A 186 -38.88 -14.40 11.54
N GLY A 187 -38.15 -14.60 10.45
CA GLY A 187 -38.26 -13.74 9.26
C GLY A 187 -37.43 -12.43 9.33
N LYS A 188 -36.72 -12.20 10.43
CA LYS A 188 -35.88 -11.02 10.62
C LYS A 188 -34.38 -11.41 10.60
N ILE A 189 -33.55 -10.45 10.24
CA ILE A 189 -32.10 -10.65 10.24
C ILE A 189 -31.51 -10.18 11.56
N GLU A 190 -30.87 -11.08 12.27
CA GLU A 190 -30.09 -10.77 13.45
C GLU A 190 -28.60 -10.70 13.13
N LEU A 191 -27.93 -9.66 13.65
CA LEU A 191 -26.49 -9.43 13.51
C LEU A 191 -25.76 -9.74 14.82
N ASP A 192 -24.85 -10.69 14.79
CA ASP A 192 -23.84 -10.91 15.83
C ASP A 192 -22.65 -9.97 15.59
N ALA A 193 -22.66 -8.85 16.31
CA ALA A 193 -21.63 -7.81 16.17
C ALA A 193 -20.21 -8.29 16.56
N GLN A 194 -20.08 -9.34 17.41
CA GLN A 194 -18.78 -9.86 17.82
C GLN A 194 -18.13 -10.72 16.71
N LYS A 195 -18.94 -11.34 15.86
CA LYS A 195 -18.46 -12.08 14.69
C LYS A 195 -18.27 -11.23 13.46
N CYS A 196 -18.89 -10.06 13.42
CA CYS A 196 -18.83 -9.19 12.25
C CYS A 196 -17.43 -8.59 12.09
N ASN A 197 -16.78 -8.85 10.96
CA ASN A 197 -15.48 -8.27 10.61
C ASN A 197 -15.59 -7.03 9.71
N HIS A 198 -16.75 -6.43 9.58
CA HIS A 198 -16.98 -5.22 8.80
C HIS A 198 -16.61 -5.31 7.31
N CYS A 199 -16.76 -6.48 6.68
CA CYS A 199 -16.38 -6.69 5.27
C CYS A 199 -17.36 -6.08 4.26
N GLY A 200 -18.56 -5.65 4.66
CA GLY A 200 -19.57 -5.02 3.82
C GLY A 200 -20.26 -5.95 2.80
N ARG A 201 -20.09 -7.28 2.89
CA ARG A 201 -20.72 -8.22 1.94
C ARG A 201 -22.23 -8.18 1.98
N CYS A 202 -22.83 -8.07 3.16
CA CYS A 202 -24.28 -7.93 3.35
C CYS A 202 -24.83 -6.71 2.60
N VAL A 203 -24.10 -5.59 2.62
CA VAL A 203 -24.47 -4.37 1.87
C VAL A 203 -24.43 -4.62 0.37
N LYS A 204 -23.32 -5.18 -0.13
CA LYS A 204 -23.09 -5.41 -1.57
C LYS A 204 -24.01 -6.48 -2.16
N SER A 205 -24.53 -7.38 -1.35
CA SER A 205 -25.38 -8.50 -1.79
C SER A 205 -26.87 -8.27 -1.61
N CYS A 206 -27.28 -7.20 -0.93
CA CYS A 206 -28.69 -6.94 -0.66
C CYS A 206 -29.40 -6.41 -1.92
N PRO A 207 -30.41 -7.10 -2.44
CA PRO A 207 -31.07 -6.69 -3.67
C PRO A 207 -32.06 -5.51 -3.51
N VAL A 208 -32.35 -5.14 -2.25
CA VAL A 208 -33.32 -4.08 -1.90
C VAL A 208 -32.71 -2.98 -1.03
N ASP A 209 -31.38 -2.96 -0.93
CA ASP A 209 -30.62 -1.96 -0.15
C ASP A 209 -31.05 -1.81 1.32
N ALA A 210 -31.59 -2.88 1.92
CA ALA A 210 -31.95 -2.89 3.35
C ALA A 210 -30.72 -2.79 4.27
N TRP A 211 -29.51 -3.01 3.75
CA TRP A 211 -28.25 -2.76 4.42
C TRP A 211 -27.62 -1.48 3.88
N LYS A 212 -27.36 -0.53 4.76
CA LYS A 212 -26.54 0.66 4.46
C LYS A 212 -25.11 0.42 4.92
N GLY A 213 -24.15 0.96 4.18
CA GLY A 213 -22.74 0.82 4.49
C GLY A 213 -22.00 2.13 4.37
N THR A 214 -21.30 2.52 5.42
CA THR A 214 -20.38 3.67 5.40
C THR A 214 -18.95 3.17 5.45
N PRO A 215 -18.10 3.51 4.46
CA PRO A 215 -16.68 3.15 4.48
C PRO A 215 -15.98 3.63 5.74
N GLY A 216 -15.08 2.83 6.27
CA GLY A 216 -14.30 3.14 7.47
C GLY A 216 -12.96 2.44 7.47
N TYR A 217 -12.16 2.71 8.50
CA TYR A 217 -10.80 2.25 8.62
C TYR A 217 -10.60 1.47 9.91
N ILE A 218 -9.84 0.38 9.83
CA ILE A 218 -9.30 -0.34 10.97
C ILE A 218 -7.80 -0.10 10.95
N CYS A 219 -7.27 0.63 11.93
CA CYS A 219 -5.85 0.92 12.05
C CYS A 219 -5.20 -0.07 13.00
N LEU A 220 -4.09 -0.65 12.55
CA LEU A 220 -3.25 -1.56 13.29
C LEU A 220 -1.90 -0.87 13.51
N LEU A 221 -1.52 -0.70 14.76
CA LEU A 221 -0.19 -0.23 15.13
C LEU A 221 0.62 -1.43 15.61
N TYR A 222 1.73 -1.69 14.93
CA TYR A 222 2.70 -2.66 15.39
C TYR A 222 3.68 -1.94 16.32
N THR A 223 3.59 -2.24 17.60
CA THR A 223 4.58 -1.84 18.58
C THR A 223 5.51 -3.02 18.78
N SER A 224 6.73 -2.93 18.25
CA SER A 224 7.75 -3.98 18.31
C SER A 224 8.13 -4.38 19.75
N ASP A 225 7.77 -3.55 20.70
CA ASP A 225 8.17 -3.69 22.12
C ASP A 225 7.30 -4.67 22.92
N ALA A 226 6.20 -5.15 22.34
CA ALA A 226 5.34 -6.14 22.99
C ALA A 226 5.90 -7.59 22.93
N ALA A 227 7.02 -7.79 22.24
CA ALA A 227 7.66 -9.10 22.11
C ALA A 227 8.98 -9.21 22.91
N ASP A 228 9.45 -8.10 23.48
CA ASP A 228 10.72 -8.03 24.22
C ASP A 228 10.51 -7.86 25.75
N ASP A 229 9.25 -7.88 26.25
CA ASP A 229 8.91 -7.89 27.68
C ASP A 229 8.55 -9.30 28.18
#